data_a7713ed1b25ea9a6174bbca73caf1f8d
#
_entry.id   a7713ed1b25ea9a6174bbca73caf1f8d
#
_cell.length_a   1.000
_cell.length_b   1.000
_cell.length_c   1.000
_cell.angle_alpha   90.00
_cell.angle_beta   90.00
_cell.angle_gamma   90.00
#
_symmetry.space_group_name_H-M   'P 1'
#
loop_
_entity.id
_entity.type
_entity.pdbx_description
1 polymer ?
#
loop_
_entity_poly.entity_id
_entity_poly.type
_entity_poly.pdbx_seq_one_letter_code
_entity_poly.pdbx_strand_id
1 'polypeptide(L)'
;MTNPALIDELKTLVEPGKVLTDADSLNAYGKDWTKHFAPAPSAIVFPKTIEQVQAIVRWANTHKVALVPSGGRTGLSAAAVAANGEVVVSFDYMNQILDVNLTDRTAVCQPGVVTEHLQNVAEENGLYYPVDFASAGSSQIGGNIGTNAGGIKVIRYGMTRNWVAGMKVVTGKGDVLELNKDLIKNATGYDLRQLFIGAEGTLGFVVEATMRLDRAPKNLTAMVLGTADFDSIMPVLHAFQGKLDLTAFEFFSDKALAKVLGRGDVPAPFETECPFYALLEFEATSEEVANTALETFEHCVVQGWVLDGVMSQSETQLQNLWKLREYISETISHWTPYKNDISVTVSKVPAFLQEIDAIVGKHYPDFEIVWFGHIGDGNLHLNILKPDNLSKDEFFAKCATVNKWVFETVEKYNGSISAEHGVGMTKRDYLTYSRSPVEIEYMKAVKAVFDPNGIMNPGKIFAV
;
A
#
# COMPACT_ATOMS: atom_id res chain seq x y z
N MET A 1 27.30 -2.93 15.36
CA MET A 1 26.59 -3.08 16.66
C MET A 1 26.76 -1.77 17.42
N THR A 2 25.66 -1.18 17.85
CA THR A 2 25.69 0.05 18.67
C THR A 2 26.37 -0.24 20.00
N ASN A 3 27.25 0.66 20.45
CA ASN A 3 27.99 0.53 21.70
C ASN A 3 27.00 0.39 22.89
N PRO A 4 27.21 -0.53 23.86
CA PRO A 4 26.36 -0.67 25.06
C PRO A 4 26.09 0.65 25.78
N ALA A 5 27.08 1.56 25.88
CA ALA A 5 26.89 2.87 26.47
C ALA A 5 25.84 3.72 25.76
N LEU A 6 25.75 3.65 24.44
CA LEU A 6 24.72 4.35 23.66
C LEU A 6 23.33 3.75 23.88
N ILE A 7 23.23 2.45 24.11
CA ILE A 7 21.97 1.81 24.48
C ILE A 7 21.51 2.27 25.87
N ASP A 8 22.44 2.42 26.82
CA ASP A 8 22.08 2.89 28.16
C ASP A 8 21.65 4.37 28.15
N GLU A 9 22.28 5.22 27.34
CA GLU A 9 21.79 6.58 27.09
C GLU A 9 20.38 6.56 26.47
N LEU A 10 20.14 5.75 25.44
CA LEU A 10 18.84 5.63 24.78
C LEU A 10 17.73 5.22 25.77
N LYS A 11 18.02 4.34 26.74
CA LYS A 11 17.09 3.95 27.81
C LYS A 11 16.66 5.12 28.70
N THR A 12 17.47 6.19 28.81
CA THR A 12 17.13 7.37 29.61
C THR A 12 16.12 8.29 28.92
N LEU A 13 15.94 8.14 27.61
CA LEU A 13 15.07 9.00 26.79
C LEU A 13 13.61 8.53 26.78
N VAL A 14 13.34 7.31 27.23
CA VAL A 14 12.01 6.68 27.24
C VAL A 14 11.75 6.03 28.59
N GLU A 15 10.52 5.59 28.81
CA GLU A 15 10.17 4.90 30.05
C GLU A 15 10.96 3.58 30.25
N PRO A 16 11.16 3.13 31.52
CA PRO A 16 11.81 1.87 31.79
C PRO A 16 11.19 0.68 31.04
N GLY A 17 12.02 -0.18 30.45
CA GLY A 17 11.57 -1.34 29.69
C GLY A 17 11.10 -1.03 28.26
N LYS A 18 11.26 0.21 27.78
CA LYS A 18 10.88 0.63 26.41
C LYS A 18 12.05 0.64 25.42
N VAL A 19 13.19 0.03 25.77
CA VAL A 19 14.29 -0.29 24.85
C VAL A 19 14.56 -1.78 24.94
N LEU A 20 14.41 -2.49 23.83
CA LEU A 20 14.63 -3.93 23.72
C LEU A 20 15.88 -4.22 22.89
N THR A 21 16.64 -5.22 23.32
CA THR A 21 17.90 -5.65 22.66
C THR A 21 18.02 -7.17 22.55
N ASP A 22 17.01 -7.91 23.02
CA ASP A 22 16.97 -9.37 22.88
C ASP A 22 16.73 -9.80 21.43
N ALA A 23 17.24 -10.98 21.08
CA ALA A 23 17.23 -11.47 19.71
C ALA A 23 15.83 -11.62 19.10
N ASP A 24 14.84 -12.03 19.89
CA ASP A 24 13.47 -12.23 19.42
C ASP A 24 12.82 -10.90 19.06
N SER A 25 12.96 -9.90 19.94
CA SER A 25 12.47 -8.52 19.68
C SER A 25 13.17 -7.90 18.47
N LEU A 26 14.50 -8.02 18.38
CA LEU A 26 15.26 -7.50 17.24
C LEU A 26 14.78 -8.12 15.93
N ASN A 27 14.54 -9.43 15.90
CA ASN A 27 14.01 -10.11 14.72
C ASN A 27 12.55 -9.72 14.40
N ALA A 28 11.70 -9.54 15.42
CA ALA A 28 10.29 -9.22 15.22
C ALA A 28 10.07 -7.80 14.71
N TYR A 29 10.78 -6.81 15.27
CA TYR A 29 10.60 -5.40 14.96
C TYR A 29 11.54 -4.86 13.86
N GLY A 30 12.63 -5.57 13.58
CA GLY A 30 13.62 -5.15 12.57
C GLY A 30 13.24 -5.48 11.14
N LYS A 31 12.07 -6.04 10.87
CA LYS A 31 11.59 -6.48 9.55
C LYS A 31 10.21 -5.94 9.22
N ASP A 32 9.86 -5.98 7.94
CA ASP A 32 8.50 -5.86 7.43
C ASP A 32 8.01 -7.19 6.83
N TRP A 33 7.01 -7.14 5.94
CA TRP A 33 6.46 -8.35 5.31
C TRP A 33 7.33 -8.91 4.18
N THR A 34 8.39 -8.20 3.77
CA THR A 34 9.35 -8.71 2.79
C THR A 34 10.18 -9.84 3.39
N LYS A 35 10.57 -10.81 2.54
CA LYS A 35 11.37 -11.97 2.96
C LYS A 35 12.79 -11.95 2.36
N HIS A 36 13.21 -10.78 1.84
CA HIS A 36 14.47 -10.65 1.08
C HIS A 36 15.65 -10.23 1.94
N PHE A 37 15.39 -9.54 3.05
CA PHE A 37 16.45 -8.96 3.90
C PHE A 37 16.34 -9.52 5.31
N ALA A 38 17.48 -9.98 5.84
CA ALA A 38 17.56 -10.39 7.24
C ALA A 38 17.62 -9.14 8.13
N PRO A 39 16.80 -9.04 9.18
CA PRO A 39 16.87 -7.94 10.12
C PRO A 39 18.14 -8.04 10.98
N ALA A 40 18.80 -6.91 11.22
CA ALA A 40 19.97 -6.78 12.06
C ALA A 40 19.98 -5.42 12.78
N PRO A 41 18.88 -4.99 13.45
CA PRO A 41 18.91 -3.77 14.26
C PRO A 41 19.78 -3.94 15.50
N SER A 42 20.23 -2.82 16.06
CA SER A 42 20.98 -2.81 17.33
C SER A 42 20.09 -2.67 18.57
N ALA A 43 18.93 -2.04 18.42
CA ALA A 43 17.92 -1.88 19.47
C ALA A 43 16.57 -1.52 18.86
N ILE A 44 15.51 -1.77 19.64
CA ILE A 44 14.15 -1.28 19.37
C ILE A 44 13.79 -0.31 20.48
N VAL A 45 13.32 0.90 20.13
CA VAL A 45 12.86 1.89 21.10
C VAL A 45 11.39 2.21 20.86
N PHE A 46 10.63 2.35 21.95
CA PHE A 46 9.20 2.61 21.96
C PHE A 46 8.89 3.96 22.64
N PRO A 47 8.86 5.06 21.89
CA PRO A 47 8.39 6.34 22.44
C PRO A 47 6.88 6.32 22.68
N LYS A 48 6.41 7.16 23.59
CA LYS A 48 4.99 7.41 23.89
C LYS A 48 4.56 8.85 23.64
N THR A 49 5.52 9.77 23.54
CA THR A 49 5.25 11.19 23.36
C THR A 49 6.10 11.77 22.24
N ILE A 50 5.66 12.93 21.73
CA ILE A 50 6.39 13.68 20.68
C ILE A 50 7.77 14.10 21.19
N GLU A 51 7.87 14.51 22.47
CA GLU A 51 9.13 14.93 23.10
C GLU A 51 10.14 13.77 23.17
N GLN A 52 9.67 12.55 23.45
CA GLN A 52 10.53 11.36 23.41
C GLN A 52 11.04 11.07 22.01
N VAL A 53 10.20 11.15 20.96
CA VAL A 53 10.63 11.01 19.56
C VAL A 53 11.66 12.07 19.22
N GLN A 54 11.43 13.33 19.61
CA GLN A 54 12.37 14.44 19.40
C GLN A 54 13.71 14.18 20.11
N ALA A 55 13.70 13.71 21.35
CA ALA A 55 14.89 13.38 22.10
C ALA A 55 15.69 12.24 21.43
N ILE A 56 15.01 11.19 20.95
CA ILE A 56 15.63 10.08 20.21
C ILE A 56 16.31 10.59 18.93
N VAL A 57 15.63 11.43 18.14
CA VAL A 57 16.21 11.98 16.90
C VAL A 57 17.43 12.87 17.19
N ARG A 58 17.39 13.71 18.23
CA ARG A 58 18.52 14.55 18.65
C ARG A 58 19.70 13.70 19.15
N TRP A 59 19.43 12.68 19.96
CA TRP A 59 20.43 11.70 20.37
C TRP A 59 21.07 11.01 19.16
N ALA A 60 20.27 10.55 18.22
CA ALA A 60 20.75 9.88 17.00
C ALA A 60 21.62 10.82 16.15
N ASN A 61 21.28 12.11 16.05
CA ASN A 61 22.13 13.12 15.39
C ASN A 61 23.48 13.29 16.08
N THR A 62 23.50 13.34 17.41
CA THR A 62 24.72 13.50 18.21
C THR A 62 25.67 12.34 18.01
N HIS A 63 25.14 11.13 18.00
CA HIS A 63 25.93 9.88 17.95
C HIS A 63 26.08 9.29 16.55
N LYS A 64 25.49 9.94 15.53
CA LYS A 64 25.46 9.44 14.13
C LYS A 64 24.86 8.03 14.02
N VAL A 65 23.79 7.77 14.77
CA VAL A 65 23.06 6.49 14.76
C VAL A 65 21.90 6.60 13.77
N ALA A 66 21.81 5.64 12.87
CA ALA A 66 20.70 5.55 11.93
C ALA A 66 19.41 5.06 12.62
N LEU A 67 18.28 5.64 12.24
CA LEU A 67 16.95 5.33 12.74
C LEU A 67 16.07 4.74 11.63
N VAL A 68 15.31 3.69 11.94
CA VAL A 68 14.33 3.09 11.04
C VAL A 68 12.95 3.14 11.69
N PRO A 69 11.92 3.71 11.02
CA PRO A 69 10.55 3.70 11.56
C PRO A 69 9.95 2.30 11.49
N SER A 70 9.17 1.92 12.50
CA SER A 70 8.42 0.68 12.51
C SER A 70 6.97 0.96 12.93
N GLY A 71 6.04 0.77 11.99
CA GLY A 71 4.60 0.75 12.23
C GLY A 71 4.07 -0.67 12.30
N GLY A 72 2.99 -0.98 11.56
CA GLY A 72 2.36 -2.30 11.51
C GLY A 72 3.20 -3.41 10.86
N ARG A 73 4.32 -3.08 10.26
CA ARG A 73 5.26 -4.03 9.61
C ARG A 73 4.66 -4.83 8.46
N THR A 74 3.63 -4.29 7.83
CA THR A 74 2.89 -4.88 6.70
C THR A 74 3.49 -4.54 5.33
N GLY A 75 4.53 -3.69 5.31
CA GLY A 75 5.15 -3.19 4.07
C GLY A 75 5.78 -4.29 3.21
N LEU A 76 5.81 -4.05 1.89
CA LEU A 76 6.26 -5.00 0.87
C LEU A 76 7.49 -4.50 0.09
N SER A 77 8.12 -3.40 0.53
CA SER A 77 9.28 -2.80 -0.13
C SER A 77 10.57 -2.82 0.70
N ALA A 78 10.56 -3.40 1.89
CA ALA A 78 11.65 -3.33 2.87
C ALA A 78 11.93 -1.89 3.36
N ALA A 79 10.91 -1.03 3.38
CA ALA A 79 11.05 0.33 3.89
C ALA A 79 11.23 0.38 5.42
N ALA A 80 10.67 -0.58 6.16
CA ALA A 80 10.78 -0.68 7.61
C ALA A 80 11.82 -1.73 8.08
N VAL A 81 12.68 -2.22 7.18
CA VAL A 81 13.72 -3.19 7.54
C VAL A 81 14.98 -2.47 8.05
N ALA A 82 15.44 -2.84 9.23
CA ALA A 82 16.72 -2.43 9.78
C ALA A 82 17.75 -3.57 9.57
N ALA A 83 18.67 -3.40 8.62
CA ALA A 83 19.59 -4.46 8.19
C ALA A 83 21.06 -4.18 8.54
N ASN A 84 21.41 -2.99 9.06
CA ASN A 84 22.78 -2.51 9.19
C ASN A 84 23.10 -1.95 10.59
N GLY A 85 22.46 -2.45 11.64
CA GLY A 85 22.71 -2.00 13.01
C GLY A 85 21.98 -0.71 13.42
N GLU A 86 20.98 -0.31 12.66
CA GLU A 86 20.14 0.85 12.97
C GLU A 86 19.34 0.63 14.27
N VAL A 87 18.87 1.71 14.86
CA VAL A 87 17.88 1.67 15.94
C VAL A 87 16.47 1.78 15.32
N VAL A 88 15.63 0.81 15.64
CA VAL A 88 14.22 0.83 15.22
C VAL A 88 13.40 1.68 16.19
N VAL A 89 12.64 2.62 15.66
CA VAL A 89 11.67 3.43 16.42
C VAL A 89 10.27 2.90 16.13
N SER A 90 9.70 2.17 17.10
CA SER A 90 8.36 1.60 16.98
C SER A 90 7.31 2.51 17.59
N PHE A 91 6.22 2.74 16.85
CA PHE A 91 5.11 3.58 17.29
C PHE A 91 3.96 2.79 17.95
N ASP A 92 4.16 1.53 18.31
CA ASP A 92 3.12 0.67 18.89
C ASP A 92 2.51 1.22 20.18
N TYR A 93 3.19 2.13 20.90
CA TYR A 93 2.68 2.80 22.11
C TYR A 93 2.18 4.23 21.88
N MET A 94 2.25 4.73 20.66
CA MET A 94 1.60 5.98 20.23
C MET A 94 0.40 5.61 19.33
N ASN A 95 -0.64 5.01 19.90
CA ASN A 95 -1.71 4.32 19.19
C ASN A 95 -3.13 4.79 19.56
N GLN A 96 -3.26 6.01 20.07
CA GLN A 96 -4.54 6.57 20.49
C GLN A 96 -5.16 7.43 19.39
N ILE A 97 -6.48 7.34 19.24
CA ILE A 97 -7.31 8.35 18.59
C ILE A 97 -7.59 9.41 19.64
N LEU A 98 -7.05 10.61 19.41
CA LEU A 98 -7.04 11.70 20.42
C LEU A 98 -8.32 12.52 20.39
N ASP A 99 -8.94 12.66 19.23
CA ASP A 99 -10.16 13.42 19.01
C ASP A 99 -10.92 12.95 17.77
N VAL A 100 -12.25 13.07 17.78
CA VAL A 100 -13.12 12.87 16.61
C VAL A 100 -14.05 14.08 16.51
N ASN A 101 -13.90 14.85 15.44
CA ASN A 101 -14.71 16.04 15.19
C ASN A 101 -15.77 15.73 14.11
N LEU A 102 -17.04 15.67 14.52
CA LEU A 102 -18.16 15.37 13.64
C LEU A 102 -18.51 16.53 12.69
N THR A 103 -18.20 17.77 13.05
CA THR A 103 -18.47 18.94 12.22
C THR A 103 -17.48 19.01 11.07
N ASP A 104 -16.18 18.88 11.37
CA ASP A 104 -15.11 18.92 10.40
C ASP A 104 -14.90 17.55 9.72
N ARG A 105 -15.53 16.50 10.25
CA ARG A 105 -15.37 15.11 9.83
C ARG A 105 -13.90 14.72 9.81
N THR A 106 -13.26 14.83 10.97
CA THR A 106 -11.85 14.49 11.14
C THR A 106 -11.63 13.66 12.38
N ALA A 107 -10.56 12.87 12.38
CA ALA A 107 -10.05 12.15 13.53
C ALA A 107 -8.57 12.47 13.72
N VAL A 108 -8.18 12.86 14.93
CA VAL A 108 -6.77 13.09 15.29
C VAL A 108 -6.18 11.79 15.80
N CYS A 109 -5.20 11.27 15.09
CA CYS A 109 -4.60 9.96 15.33
C CYS A 109 -3.12 10.07 15.68
N GLN A 110 -2.68 9.30 16.65
CA GLN A 110 -1.27 8.97 16.81
C GLN A 110 -0.81 7.99 15.70
N PRO A 111 0.48 7.96 15.34
CA PRO A 111 0.96 7.20 14.18
C PRO A 111 0.77 5.68 14.29
N GLY A 112 0.70 5.13 15.51
CA GLY A 112 0.50 3.72 15.80
C GLY A 112 -0.97 3.27 15.80
N VAL A 113 -1.93 4.14 15.51
CA VAL A 113 -3.34 3.76 15.37
C VAL A 113 -3.47 2.77 14.20
N VAL A 114 -4.09 1.63 14.46
CA VAL A 114 -4.37 0.62 13.43
C VAL A 114 -5.47 1.12 12.50
N THR A 115 -5.34 0.87 11.21
CA THR A 115 -6.28 1.35 10.18
C THR A 115 -7.71 0.92 10.47
N GLU A 116 -7.93 -0.37 10.72
CA GLU A 116 -9.24 -0.93 11.07
C GLU A 116 -9.82 -0.30 12.34
N HIS A 117 -8.98 0.05 13.32
CA HIS A 117 -9.44 0.77 14.51
C HIS A 117 -10.00 2.16 14.16
N LEU A 118 -9.33 2.91 13.26
CA LEU A 118 -9.86 4.18 12.77
C LEU A 118 -11.16 3.99 11.96
N GLN A 119 -11.25 2.94 11.14
CA GLN A 119 -12.47 2.61 10.40
C GLN A 119 -13.64 2.34 11.35
N ASN A 120 -13.43 1.50 12.37
CA ASN A 120 -14.45 1.18 13.37
C ASN A 120 -14.91 2.42 14.16
N VAL A 121 -13.98 3.27 14.61
CA VAL A 121 -14.32 4.51 15.31
C VAL A 121 -15.07 5.48 14.40
N ALA A 122 -14.72 5.55 13.11
CA ALA A 122 -15.46 6.36 12.15
C ALA A 122 -16.91 5.85 12.01
N GLU A 123 -17.09 4.53 11.86
CA GLU A 123 -18.42 3.89 11.73
C GLU A 123 -19.29 4.10 12.97
N GLU A 124 -18.74 3.91 14.17
CA GLU A 124 -19.43 4.18 15.45
C GLU A 124 -19.95 5.62 15.55
N ASN A 125 -19.32 6.55 14.83
CA ASN A 125 -19.69 7.96 14.75
C ASN A 125 -20.52 8.31 13.49
N GLY A 126 -20.98 7.32 12.72
CA GLY A 126 -21.77 7.53 11.49
C GLY A 126 -20.96 8.12 10.34
N LEU A 127 -19.64 7.98 10.37
CA LEU A 127 -18.69 8.43 9.38
C LEU A 127 -17.97 7.23 8.74
N TYR A 128 -17.06 7.49 7.81
CA TYR A 128 -16.34 6.47 7.07
C TYR A 128 -14.88 6.91 6.81
N TYR A 129 -13.94 6.01 7.06
CA TYR A 129 -12.56 6.15 6.62
C TYR A 129 -12.30 5.20 5.45
N PRO A 130 -12.14 5.70 4.21
CA PRO A 130 -12.24 4.87 3.01
C PRO A 130 -10.94 4.21 2.56
N VAL A 131 -9.80 4.50 3.19
CA VAL A 131 -8.54 3.82 2.85
C VAL A 131 -8.62 2.39 3.38
N ASP A 132 -8.67 1.43 2.46
CA ASP A 132 -8.92 0.04 2.78
C ASP A 132 -8.08 -0.91 1.89
N PHE A 133 -7.46 -1.89 2.53
CA PHE A 133 -6.61 -2.90 1.90
C PHE A 133 -6.46 -4.11 2.83
N ALA A 134 -6.02 -5.24 2.29
CA ALA A 134 -5.96 -6.54 2.99
C ALA A 134 -5.23 -6.52 4.36
N SER A 135 -4.33 -5.57 4.62
CA SER A 135 -3.62 -5.46 5.89
C SER A 135 -4.22 -4.42 6.85
N ALA A 136 -5.44 -3.94 6.65
CA ALA A 136 -6.07 -2.91 7.49
C ALA A 136 -6.08 -3.26 8.98
N GLY A 137 -6.26 -4.53 9.33
CA GLY A 137 -6.22 -5.03 10.70
C GLY A 137 -4.87 -4.99 11.41
N SER A 138 -3.79 -4.63 10.71
CA SER A 138 -2.43 -4.58 11.28
C SER A 138 -1.65 -3.33 10.88
N SER A 139 -1.95 -2.72 9.74
CA SER A 139 -1.28 -1.51 9.28
C SER A 139 -1.57 -0.34 10.20
N GLN A 140 -0.63 0.57 10.34
CA GLN A 140 -0.74 1.74 11.20
C GLN A 140 -0.76 3.03 10.39
N ILE A 141 -1.51 4.03 10.84
CA ILE A 141 -1.74 5.31 10.15
C ILE A 141 -0.42 6.01 9.78
N GLY A 142 0.57 6.03 10.68
CA GLY A 142 1.88 6.61 10.38
C GLY A 142 2.61 5.88 9.23
N GLY A 143 2.48 4.56 9.17
CA GLY A 143 3.02 3.74 8.08
C GLY A 143 2.28 3.99 6.76
N ASN A 144 0.95 4.05 6.80
CA ASN A 144 0.12 4.35 5.62
C ASN A 144 0.44 5.72 5.01
N ILE A 145 0.67 6.73 5.88
CA ILE A 145 1.14 8.05 5.44
C ILE A 145 2.56 7.95 4.86
N GLY A 146 3.46 7.23 5.53
CA GLY A 146 4.85 7.06 5.10
C GLY A 146 4.99 6.40 3.73
N THR A 147 4.09 5.50 3.34
CA THR A 147 4.07 4.84 2.02
C THR A 147 3.05 5.46 1.06
N ASN A 148 2.21 6.39 1.51
CA ASN A 148 1.05 6.87 0.77
C ASN A 148 0.18 5.69 0.30
N ALA A 149 -0.21 4.81 1.22
CA ALA A 149 -0.93 3.58 0.92
C ALA A 149 -2.21 3.84 0.10
N GLY A 150 -2.46 2.96 -0.86
CA GLY A 150 -3.65 2.97 -1.72
C GLY A 150 -4.70 1.98 -1.26
N GLY A 151 -5.00 1.00 -2.10
CA GLY A 151 -5.92 -0.10 -1.85
C GLY A 151 -7.10 -0.16 -2.80
N ILE A 152 -8.16 -0.85 -2.40
CA ILE A 152 -9.26 -1.25 -3.28
C ILE A 152 -10.28 -0.13 -3.61
N LYS A 153 -10.26 0.99 -2.90
CA LYS A 153 -11.24 2.08 -3.07
C LYS A 153 -10.66 3.33 -3.74
N VAL A 154 -9.45 3.24 -4.30
CA VAL A 154 -8.70 4.39 -4.85
C VAL A 154 -9.43 5.06 -6.01
N ILE A 155 -10.13 4.31 -6.85
CA ILE A 155 -10.89 4.86 -7.99
C ILE A 155 -11.88 5.97 -7.57
N ARG A 156 -12.45 5.87 -6.36
CA ARG A 156 -13.39 6.87 -5.83
C ARG A 156 -12.74 7.80 -4.82
N TYR A 157 -11.99 7.26 -3.90
CA TYR A 157 -11.58 8.00 -2.69
C TYR A 157 -10.12 8.44 -2.74
N GLY A 158 -9.35 7.99 -3.74
CA GLY A 158 -7.92 8.28 -3.82
C GLY A 158 -7.12 7.53 -2.76
N MET A 159 -5.86 7.91 -2.63
CA MET A 159 -4.89 7.29 -1.72
C MET A 159 -4.89 7.99 -0.35
N THR A 160 -4.13 7.48 0.60
CA THR A 160 -3.94 8.07 1.94
C THR A 160 -3.69 9.57 1.90
N ARG A 161 -2.92 10.08 0.92
CA ARG A 161 -2.64 11.51 0.70
C ARG A 161 -3.88 12.40 0.72
N ASN A 162 -4.97 11.92 0.15
CA ASN A 162 -6.23 12.66 0.01
C ASN A 162 -6.94 12.83 1.36
N TRP A 163 -6.61 11.97 2.33
CA TRP A 163 -7.27 11.89 3.62
C TRP A 163 -6.49 12.55 4.77
N VAL A 164 -5.25 12.98 4.55
CA VAL A 164 -4.46 13.71 5.55
C VAL A 164 -4.84 15.19 5.53
N ALA A 165 -5.59 15.66 6.52
CA ALA A 165 -5.96 17.07 6.69
C ALA A 165 -4.79 17.89 7.21
N GLY A 166 -4.11 17.39 8.23
CA GLY A 166 -2.92 17.98 8.86
C GLY A 166 -2.05 16.90 9.48
N MET A 167 -0.84 17.25 9.88
CA MET A 167 0.04 16.35 10.63
C MET A 167 1.09 17.10 11.44
N LYS A 168 1.57 16.44 12.50
CA LYS A 168 2.81 16.82 13.18
C LYS A 168 3.91 15.82 12.82
N VAL A 169 5.09 16.34 12.55
CA VAL A 169 6.26 15.53 12.20
C VAL A 169 7.47 15.96 13.04
N VAL A 170 8.31 14.98 13.38
CA VAL A 170 9.65 15.25 13.90
C VAL A 170 10.62 15.04 12.74
N THR A 171 11.26 16.12 12.28
CA THR A 171 12.21 16.07 11.16
C THR A 171 13.50 15.36 11.55
N GLY A 172 14.33 14.97 10.57
CA GLY A 172 15.66 14.43 10.84
C GLY A 172 16.61 15.37 11.60
N LYS A 173 16.30 16.67 11.70
CA LYS A 173 16.98 17.63 12.59
C LYS A 173 16.51 17.59 14.02
N GLY A 174 15.38 16.95 14.31
CA GLY A 174 14.71 16.97 15.61
C GLY A 174 13.81 18.18 15.82
N ASP A 175 13.44 18.91 14.76
CA ASP A 175 12.43 19.97 14.84
C ASP A 175 11.02 19.36 14.75
N VAL A 176 10.08 19.90 15.52
CA VAL A 176 8.66 19.56 15.42
C VAL A 176 8.00 20.55 14.46
N LEU A 177 7.38 20.03 13.39
CA LEU A 177 6.60 20.84 12.46
C LEU A 177 5.13 20.46 12.58
N GLU A 178 4.25 21.46 12.70
CA GLU A 178 2.81 21.30 12.58
C GLU A 178 2.37 21.79 11.21
N LEU A 179 1.90 20.87 10.37
CA LEU A 179 1.70 21.08 8.93
C LEU A 179 0.20 21.16 8.60
N ASN A 180 -0.19 22.25 7.92
CA ASN A 180 -1.54 22.59 7.44
C ASN A 180 -2.59 22.90 8.51
N LYS A 181 -2.43 22.51 9.77
CA LYS A 181 -3.37 22.81 10.88
C LYS A 181 -4.85 22.53 10.50
N ASP A 182 -5.07 21.43 9.80
CA ASP A 182 -6.37 20.87 9.36
C ASP A 182 -7.22 21.77 8.44
N LEU A 183 -6.65 22.88 7.95
CA LEU A 183 -7.36 23.83 7.11
C LEU A 183 -7.71 23.21 5.74
N ILE A 184 -8.98 23.37 5.31
CA ILE A 184 -9.43 22.98 3.97
C ILE A 184 -8.83 23.91 2.90
N LYS A 185 -8.87 25.23 3.16
CA LYS A 185 -8.29 26.25 2.28
C LYS A 185 -7.06 26.85 2.94
N ASN A 186 -5.88 26.52 2.39
CA ASN A 186 -4.61 27.06 2.85
C ASN A 186 -3.66 27.29 1.65
N ALA A 187 -3.59 28.51 1.19
CA ALA A 187 -2.70 28.94 0.10
C ALA A 187 -1.46 29.69 0.63
N THR A 188 -1.06 29.48 1.89
CA THR A 188 0.00 30.22 2.57
C THR A 188 1.35 29.54 2.39
N GLY A 189 1.92 29.61 1.18
CA GLY A 189 3.22 29.04 0.88
C GLY A 189 3.16 27.56 0.46
N TYR A 190 4.32 26.89 0.52
CA TYR A 190 4.42 25.47 0.16
C TYR A 190 3.74 24.56 1.18
N ASP A 191 2.95 23.62 0.69
CA ASP A 191 2.37 22.56 1.53
C ASP A 191 3.43 21.47 1.81
N LEU A 192 4.23 21.67 2.84
CA LEU A 192 5.29 20.74 3.23
C LEU A 192 4.74 19.36 3.65
N ARG A 193 3.46 19.27 4.05
CA ARG A 193 2.79 18.01 4.36
C ARG A 193 2.96 17.00 3.22
N GLN A 194 2.86 17.48 1.96
CA GLN A 194 2.96 16.64 0.77
C GLN A 194 4.33 16.00 0.57
N LEU A 195 5.37 16.51 1.19
CA LEU A 195 6.73 15.95 1.12
C LEU A 195 6.89 14.74 2.05
N PHE A 196 6.21 14.72 3.20
CA PHE A 196 6.30 13.62 4.17
C PHE A 196 5.41 12.43 3.79
N ILE A 197 4.34 12.66 3.02
CA ILE A 197 3.44 11.59 2.55
C ILE A 197 4.13 10.83 1.41
N GLY A 198 4.42 9.55 1.62
CA GLY A 198 5.18 8.72 0.69
C GLY A 198 6.70 8.85 0.83
N ALA A 199 7.20 9.53 1.89
CA ALA A 199 8.63 9.67 2.15
C ALA A 199 9.27 8.48 2.85
N GLU A 200 8.53 7.45 3.19
CA GLU A 200 9.00 6.22 3.84
C GLU A 200 9.88 6.48 5.09
N GLY A 201 9.57 7.55 5.85
CA GLY A 201 10.33 7.95 7.03
C GLY A 201 11.72 8.52 6.76
N THR A 202 12.09 8.81 5.52
CA THR A 202 13.42 9.31 5.15
C THR A 202 13.63 10.80 5.45
N LEU A 203 12.56 11.57 5.67
CA LEU A 203 12.59 12.99 6.00
C LEU A 203 12.38 13.27 7.50
N GLY A 204 11.75 12.35 8.20
CA GLY A 204 11.34 12.47 9.59
C GLY A 204 10.25 11.47 9.94
N PHE A 205 9.76 11.54 11.16
CA PHE A 205 8.69 10.67 11.67
C PHE A 205 7.38 11.45 11.78
N VAL A 206 6.30 10.88 11.25
CA VAL A 206 4.93 11.32 11.57
C VAL A 206 4.65 10.93 13.02
N VAL A 207 4.25 11.90 13.82
CA VAL A 207 3.98 11.70 15.27
C VAL A 207 2.53 11.97 15.66
N GLU A 208 1.78 12.65 14.79
CA GLU A 208 0.33 12.87 14.90
C GLU A 208 -0.21 13.18 13.51
N ALA A 209 -1.41 12.73 13.19
CA ALA A 209 -2.08 13.05 11.94
C ALA A 209 -3.56 13.30 12.16
N THR A 210 -4.09 14.34 11.53
CA THR A 210 -5.52 14.57 11.40
C THR A 210 -6.00 13.94 10.11
N MET A 211 -6.79 12.87 10.23
CA MET A 211 -7.36 12.15 9.11
C MET A 211 -8.76 12.66 8.82
N ARG A 212 -9.05 12.92 7.54
CA ARG A 212 -10.41 13.22 7.08
C ARG A 212 -11.27 11.98 7.09
N LEU A 213 -12.55 12.17 7.32
CA LEU A 213 -13.58 11.13 7.24
C LEU A 213 -14.66 11.57 6.25
N ASP A 214 -15.33 10.62 5.63
CA ASP A 214 -16.45 10.89 4.73
C ASP A 214 -17.77 10.43 5.35
N ARG A 215 -18.86 10.63 4.64
CA ARG A 215 -20.13 10.00 4.96
C ARG A 215 -20.00 8.48 4.75
N ALA A 216 -20.68 7.71 5.59
CA ALA A 216 -20.77 6.27 5.36
C ALA A 216 -21.46 5.98 4.02
N PRO A 217 -20.91 5.08 3.18
CA PRO A 217 -21.58 4.64 1.96
C PRO A 217 -22.87 3.90 2.31
N LYS A 218 -23.84 3.92 1.39
CA LYS A 218 -25.14 3.27 1.59
C LYS A 218 -25.37 2.17 0.57
N ASN A 219 -25.86 1.02 1.04
CA ASN A 219 -26.28 -0.09 0.17
C ASN A 219 -25.17 -0.45 -0.86
N LEU A 220 -23.94 -0.68 -0.38
CA LEU A 220 -22.88 -1.17 -1.24
C LEU A 220 -23.31 -2.47 -1.91
N THR A 221 -23.09 -2.52 -3.21
CA THR A 221 -23.44 -3.66 -4.06
C THR A 221 -22.25 -3.99 -4.93
N ALA A 222 -21.83 -5.26 -4.94
CA ALA A 222 -20.77 -5.72 -5.81
C ALA A 222 -21.31 -6.59 -6.95
N MET A 223 -20.64 -6.51 -8.09
CA MET A 223 -20.82 -7.43 -9.21
C MET A 223 -19.47 -8.11 -9.51
N VAL A 224 -19.53 -9.39 -9.87
CA VAL A 224 -18.40 -10.11 -10.49
C VAL A 224 -18.85 -10.50 -11.89
N LEU A 225 -18.06 -10.09 -12.88
CA LEU A 225 -18.33 -10.28 -14.30
C LEU A 225 -17.20 -11.12 -14.91
N GLY A 226 -17.53 -12.24 -15.54
CA GLY A 226 -16.60 -13.04 -16.32
C GLY A 226 -16.44 -12.45 -17.72
N THR A 227 -15.22 -12.08 -18.12
CA THR A 227 -14.96 -11.47 -19.42
C THR A 227 -14.44 -12.47 -20.44
N ALA A 228 -14.74 -12.23 -21.71
CA ALA A 228 -14.35 -13.10 -22.81
C ALA A 228 -12.82 -13.15 -23.02
N ASP A 229 -12.18 -12.02 -22.74
CA ASP A 229 -10.73 -11.83 -22.81
C ASP A 229 -10.32 -10.64 -21.95
N PHE A 230 -9.04 -10.34 -21.91
CA PHE A 230 -8.54 -9.19 -21.17
C PHE A 230 -8.93 -7.87 -21.82
N ASP A 231 -8.97 -7.78 -23.15
CA ASP A 231 -9.31 -6.55 -23.88
C ASP A 231 -10.74 -6.10 -23.60
N SER A 232 -11.61 -7.01 -23.19
CA SER A 232 -13.00 -6.74 -22.80
C SER A 232 -13.13 -6.00 -21.46
N ILE A 233 -12.14 -6.06 -20.55
CA ILE A 233 -12.25 -5.44 -19.22
C ILE A 233 -12.38 -3.91 -19.30
N MET A 234 -11.61 -3.27 -20.16
CA MET A 234 -11.65 -1.80 -20.26
C MET A 234 -12.95 -1.25 -20.87
N PRO A 235 -13.52 -1.85 -21.92
CA PRO A 235 -14.88 -1.54 -22.35
C PRO A 235 -15.94 -1.70 -21.25
N VAL A 236 -15.84 -2.75 -20.43
CA VAL A 236 -16.72 -2.96 -19.26
C VAL A 236 -16.56 -1.80 -18.26
N LEU A 237 -15.33 -1.44 -17.87
CA LEU A 237 -15.07 -0.29 -17.00
C LEU A 237 -15.74 0.98 -17.55
N HIS A 238 -15.53 1.29 -18.83
CA HIS A 238 -16.09 2.48 -19.47
C HIS A 238 -17.63 2.50 -19.46
N ALA A 239 -18.25 1.34 -19.72
CA ALA A 239 -19.71 1.22 -19.72
C ALA A 239 -20.30 1.51 -18.33
N PHE A 240 -19.68 0.99 -17.27
CA PHE A 240 -20.15 1.20 -15.90
C PHE A 240 -19.78 2.59 -15.35
N GLN A 241 -18.54 3.05 -15.52
CA GLN A 241 -18.06 4.32 -15.01
C GLN A 241 -18.83 5.53 -15.59
N GLY A 242 -19.35 5.40 -16.80
CA GLY A 242 -20.16 6.45 -17.43
C GLY A 242 -21.59 6.59 -16.86
N LYS A 243 -22.04 5.62 -16.05
CA LYS A 243 -23.41 5.53 -15.55
C LYS A 243 -23.52 5.39 -14.04
N LEU A 244 -22.48 4.87 -13.38
CA LEU A 244 -22.45 4.59 -11.95
C LEU A 244 -21.26 5.24 -11.28
N ASP A 245 -21.44 5.63 -10.02
CA ASP A 245 -20.38 6.05 -9.13
C ASP A 245 -19.68 4.82 -8.53
N LEU A 246 -18.68 4.29 -9.23
CA LEU A 246 -17.93 3.12 -8.80
C LEU A 246 -17.08 3.44 -7.57
N THR A 247 -17.18 2.62 -6.52
CA THR A 247 -16.32 2.67 -5.34
C THR A 247 -15.09 1.78 -5.50
N ALA A 248 -15.17 0.75 -6.34
CA ALA A 248 -14.05 -0.11 -6.71
C ALA A 248 -14.22 -0.66 -8.13
N PHE A 249 -13.11 -0.94 -8.81
CA PHE A 249 -13.08 -1.71 -10.04
C PHE A 249 -11.76 -2.51 -10.11
N GLU A 250 -11.88 -3.80 -9.85
CA GLU A 250 -10.80 -4.75 -9.71
C GLU A 250 -10.81 -5.75 -10.86
N PHE A 251 -9.67 -6.41 -11.10
CA PHE A 251 -9.63 -7.57 -11.97
C PHE A 251 -8.80 -8.71 -11.38
N PHE A 252 -9.04 -9.92 -11.85
CA PHE A 252 -8.23 -11.09 -11.55
C PHE A 252 -8.36 -12.16 -12.65
N SER A 253 -7.29 -12.95 -12.83
CA SER A 253 -7.26 -14.05 -13.81
C SER A 253 -7.98 -15.30 -13.30
N ASP A 254 -8.26 -16.22 -14.22
CA ASP A 254 -8.74 -17.58 -13.93
C ASP A 254 -7.83 -18.32 -12.93
N LYS A 255 -6.51 -18.20 -13.11
CA LYS A 255 -5.52 -18.80 -12.18
C LYS A 255 -5.60 -18.20 -10.78
N ALA A 256 -5.83 -16.89 -10.67
CA ALA A 256 -6.05 -16.25 -9.39
C ALA A 256 -7.30 -16.79 -8.70
N LEU A 257 -8.42 -16.86 -9.44
CA LEU A 257 -9.67 -17.42 -8.94
C LEU A 257 -9.51 -18.88 -8.51
N ALA A 258 -8.88 -19.72 -9.33
CA ALA A 258 -8.67 -21.12 -9.00
C ALA A 258 -7.89 -21.32 -7.69
N LYS A 259 -6.87 -20.48 -7.41
CA LYS A 259 -6.14 -20.52 -6.14
C LYS A 259 -7.03 -20.21 -4.95
N VAL A 260 -7.90 -19.20 -5.06
CA VAL A 260 -8.83 -18.82 -3.98
C VAL A 260 -9.89 -19.91 -3.76
N LEU A 261 -10.50 -20.43 -4.84
CA LEU A 261 -11.50 -21.51 -4.72
C LEU A 261 -10.89 -22.79 -4.15
N GLY A 262 -9.60 -23.05 -4.42
CA GLY A 262 -8.86 -24.17 -3.86
C GLY A 262 -8.73 -24.16 -2.33
N ARG A 263 -9.02 -23.04 -1.65
CA ARG A 263 -9.12 -22.96 -0.19
C ARG A 263 -10.33 -23.74 0.37
N GLY A 264 -11.42 -23.80 -0.42
CA GLY A 264 -12.65 -24.49 -0.04
C GLY A 264 -13.58 -23.71 0.90
N ASP A 265 -13.26 -22.47 1.24
CA ASP A 265 -14.02 -21.59 2.14
C ASP A 265 -14.74 -20.42 1.42
N VAL A 266 -14.56 -20.30 0.10
CA VAL A 266 -15.21 -19.28 -0.72
C VAL A 266 -15.94 -19.96 -1.89
N PRO A 267 -17.24 -19.67 -2.13
CA PRO A 267 -17.99 -20.24 -3.25
C PRO A 267 -17.55 -19.60 -4.58
N ALA A 268 -17.66 -20.35 -5.68
CA ALA A 268 -17.52 -19.80 -7.02
C ALA A 268 -18.61 -18.74 -7.29
N PRO A 269 -18.34 -17.69 -8.04
CA PRO A 269 -19.32 -16.64 -8.31
C PRO A 269 -20.43 -17.14 -9.24
N PHE A 270 -20.13 -17.99 -10.21
CA PHE A 270 -21.03 -18.65 -11.17
C PHE A 270 -20.32 -19.88 -11.78
N GLU A 271 -21.02 -20.65 -12.63
CA GLU A 271 -20.50 -21.91 -13.20
C GLU A 271 -19.64 -21.70 -14.47
N THR A 272 -19.86 -20.59 -15.20
CA THR A 272 -19.16 -20.31 -16.46
C THR A 272 -17.68 -20.03 -16.20
N GLU A 273 -16.78 -20.81 -16.84
CA GLU A 273 -15.36 -20.56 -16.79
C GLU A 273 -15.00 -19.39 -17.72
N CYS A 274 -14.28 -18.40 -17.20
CA CYS A 274 -13.84 -17.22 -17.92
C CYS A 274 -12.34 -16.99 -17.70
N PRO A 275 -11.59 -16.48 -18.70
CA PRO A 275 -10.15 -16.26 -18.57
C PRO A 275 -9.80 -15.12 -17.58
N PHE A 276 -10.71 -14.13 -17.47
CA PHE A 276 -10.56 -13.01 -16.54
C PHE A 276 -11.90 -12.63 -15.93
N TYR A 277 -11.82 -11.99 -14.78
CA TYR A 277 -12.98 -11.52 -14.02
C TYR A 277 -12.78 -10.06 -13.64
N ALA A 278 -13.82 -9.26 -13.80
CA ALA A 278 -13.91 -7.90 -13.26
C ALA A 278 -14.81 -7.94 -12.01
N LEU A 279 -14.34 -7.37 -10.89
CA LEU A 279 -15.16 -7.09 -9.73
C LEU A 279 -15.36 -5.59 -9.63
N LEU A 280 -16.60 -5.14 -9.59
CA LEU A 280 -16.94 -3.75 -9.40
C LEU A 280 -17.88 -3.57 -8.21
N GLU A 281 -17.79 -2.41 -7.58
CA GLU A 281 -18.65 -2.05 -6.45
C GLU A 281 -19.18 -0.63 -6.62
N PHE A 282 -20.42 -0.40 -6.21
CA PHE A 282 -21.09 0.89 -6.26
C PHE A 282 -22.12 1.02 -5.13
N GLU A 283 -22.56 2.27 -4.86
CA GLU A 283 -23.68 2.53 -3.95
C GLU A 283 -25.02 2.38 -4.68
N ALA A 284 -25.78 1.35 -4.38
CA ALA A 284 -27.17 1.19 -4.89
C ALA A 284 -28.16 2.03 -4.08
N THR A 285 -28.10 3.35 -4.26
CA THR A 285 -28.89 4.32 -3.48
C THR A 285 -30.38 4.32 -3.80
N SER A 286 -30.77 3.74 -4.94
CA SER A 286 -32.18 3.59 -5.40
C SER A 286 -32.32 2.37 -6.30
N GLU A 287 -33.58 1.94 -6.54
CA GLU A 287 -33.88 0.90 -7.54
C GLU A 287 -33.43 1.31 -8.95
N GLU A 288 -33.48 2.60 -9.29
CA GLU A 288 -33.02 3.11 -10.57
C GLU A 288 -31.52 2.86 -10.79
N VAL A 289 -30.70 3.05 -9.74
CA VAL A 289 -29.26 2.77 -9.80
C VAL A 289 -29.01 1.28 -9.99
N ALA A 290 -29.73 0.42 -9.26
CA ALA A 290 -29.62 -1.03 -9.40
C ALA A 290 -30.06 -1.50 -10.80
N ASN A 291 -31.15 -0.94 -11.36
CA ASN A 291 -31.60 -1.23 -12.72
C ASN A 291 -30.59 -0.75 -13.77
N THR A 292 -30.00 0.43 -13.57
CA THR A 292 -28.92 0.94 -14.46
C THR A 292 -27.72 0.00 -14.47
N ALA A 293 -27.36 -0.60 -13.33
CA ALA A 293 -26.31 -1.60 -13.27
C ALA A 293 -26.64 -2.86 -14.08
N LEU A 294 -27.87 -3.37 -13.95
CA LEU A 294 -28.35 -4.54 -14.72
C LEU A 294 -28.43 -4.24 -16.24
N GLU A 295 -28.98 -3.11 -16.64
CA GLU A 295 -29.02 -2.70 -18.05
C GLU A 295 -27.62 -2.55 -18.63
N THR A 296 -26.66 -2.06 -17.84
CA THR A 296 -25.26 -1.94 -18.27
C THR A 296 -24.61 -3.31 -18.41
N PHE A 297 -24.89 -4.22 -17.49
CA PHE A 297 -24.46 -5.63 -17.59
C PHE A 297 -25.03 -6.28 -18.86
N GLU A 298 -26.33 -6.18 -19.11
CA GLU A 298 -26.96 -6.71 -20.31
C GLU A 298 -26.33 -6.14 -21.60
N HIS A 299 -26.06 -4.82 -21.61
CA HIS A 299 -25.35 -4.20 -22.72
C HIS A 299 -23.96 -4.85 -22.92
N CYS A 300 -23.16 -5.06 -21.87
CA CYS A 300 -21.85 -5.70 -21.97
C CYS A 300 -21.94 -7.14 -22.49
N VAL A 301 -22.97 -7.89 -22.11
CA VAL A 301 -23.25 -9.24 -22.66
C VAL A 301 -23.57 -9.19 -24.14
N VAL A 302 -24.45 -8.26 -24.56
CA VAL A 302 -24.80 -8.08 -26.00
C VAL A 302 -23.58 -7.70 -26.84
N GLN A 303 -22.66 -6.91 -26.28
CA GLN A 303 -21.40 -6.56 -26.96
C GLN A 303 -20.39 -7.72 -27.00
N GLY A 304 -20.64 -8.82 -26.28
CA GLY A 304 -19.74 -9.97 -26.18
C GLY A 304 -18.53 -9.73 -25.26
N TRP A 305 -18.52 -8.66 -24.46
CA TRP A 305 -17.45 -8.37 -23.50
C TRP A 305 -17.56 -9.21 -22.22
N VAL A 306 -18.79 -9.54 -21.83
CA VAL A 306 -19.10 -10.32 -20.63
C VAL A 306 -19.82 -11.61 -21.03
N LEU A 307 -19.36 -12.73 -20.47
CA LEU A 307 -19.92 -14.06 -20.73
C LEU A 307 -20.94 -14.47 -19.66
N ASP A 308 -20.71 -14.08 -18.41
CA ASP A 308 -21.56 -14.38 -17.26
C ASP A 308 -21.32 -13.35 -16.15
N GLY A 309 -22.21 -13.29 -15.16
CA GLY A 309 -22.03 -12.35 -14.05
C GLY A 309 -23.02 -12.56 -12.93
N VAL A 310 -22.65 -12.07 -11.75
CA VAL A 310 -23.47 -12.10 -10.55
C VAL A 310 -23.46 -10.75 -9.86
N MET A 311 -24.58 -10.34 -9.30
CA MET A 311 -24.73 -9.17 -8.44
C MET A 311 -25.13 -9.58 -7.04
N SER A 312 -24.49 -9.04 -6.02
CA SER A 312 -24.80 -9.33 -4.61
C SER A 312 -26.20 -8.86 -4.25
N GLN A 313 -26.94 -9.72 -3.55
CA GLN A 313 -28.31 -9.49 -3.06
C GLN A 313 -28.37 -9.35 -1.54
N SER A 314 -27.24 -9.50 -0.86
CA SER A 314 -27.11 -9.40 0.59
C SER A 314 -25.67 -9.06 0.97
N GLU A 315 -25.49 -8.57 2.20
CA GLU A 315 -24.16 -8.27 2.77
C GLU A 315 -23.25 -9.52 2.75
N THR A 316 -23.78 -10.69 3.08
CA THR A 316 -23.01 -11.95 3.03
C THR A 316 -22.51 -12.27 1.62
N GLN A 317 -23.34 -12.04 0.60
CA GLN A 317 -22.92 -12.23 -0.79
C GLN A 317 -21.90 -11.18 -1.20
N LEU A 318 -22.08 -9.92 -0.83
CA LEU A 318 -21.12 -8.86 -1.05
C LEU A 318 -19.72 -9.26 -0.52
N GLN A 319 -19.66 -9.66 0.74
CA GLN A 319 -18.43 -10.11 1.40
C GLN A 319 -17.82 -11.34 0.70
N ASN A 320 -18.62 -12.31 0.28
CA ASN A 320 -18.13 -13.50 -0.42
C ASN A 320 -17.57 -13.14 -1.81
N LEU A 321 -18.17 -12.20 -2.53
CA LEU A 321 -17.62 -11.73 -3.82
C LEU A 321 -16.28 -11.02 -3.62
N TRP A 322 -16.15 -10.18 -2.57
CA TRP A 322 -14.89 -9.54 -2.23
C TRP A 322 -13.78 -10.53 -1.85
N LYS A 323 -14.09 -11.61 -1.12
CA LYS A 323 -13.11 -12.65 -0.79
C LYS A 323 -12.45 -13.26 -2.01
N LEU A 324 -13.14 -13.35 -3.15
CA LEU A 324 -12.56 -13.85 -4.42
C LEU A 324 -11.35 -13.01 -4.84
N ARG A 325 -11.34 -11.72 -4.55
CA ARG A 325 -10.27 -10.79 -4.89
C ARG A 325 -9.26 -10.60 -3.74
N GLU A 326 -9.73 -10.37 -2.52
CA GLU A 326 -8.89 -10.02 -1.38
C GLU A 326 -7.99 -11.18 -0.93
N TYR A 327 -8.49 -12.41 -1.01
CA TYR A 327 -7.74 -13.59 -0.57
C TYR A 327 -6.62 -14.01 -1.52
N ILE A 328 -6.53 -13.43 -2.73
CA ILE A 328 -5.53 -13.83 -3.73
C ILE A 328 -4.11 -13.68 -3.16
N SER A 329 -3.76 -12.50 -2.64
CA SER A 329 -2.39 -12.20 -2.19
C SER A 329 -1.93 -13.11 -1.05
N GLU A 330 -2.82 -13.39 -0.08
CA GLU A 330 -2.55 -14.32 1.02
C GLU A 330 -2.40 -15.75 0.49
N THR A 331 -3.35 -16.19 -0.32
CA THR A 331 -3.37 -17.57 -0.85
C THR A 331 -2.12 -17.88 -1.66
N ILE A 332 -1.73 -17.02 -2.61
CA ILE A 332 -0.55 -17.26 -3.43
C ILE A 332 0.77 -17.18 -2.64
N SER A 333 0.77 -16.62 -1.43
CA SER A 333 1.98 -16.52 -0.59
C SER A 333 2.61 -17.87 -0.28
N HIS A 334 1.83 -18.96 -0.31
CA HIS A 334 2.30 -20.34 -0.15
C HIS A 334 3.27 -20.77 -1.28
N TRP A 335 3.15 -20.20 -2.48
CA TRP A 335 4.02 -20.49 -3.63
C TRP A 335 5.20 -19.53 -3.77
N THR A 336 5.55 -18.78 -2.73
CA THR A 336 6.68 -17.83 -2.75
C THR A 336 6.71 -16.95 -4.00
N PRO A 337 5.69 -16.10 -4.22
CA PRO A 337 5.57 -15.33 -5.45
C PRO A 337 6.67 -14.25 -5.59
N TYR A 338 7.15 -14.05 -6.81
CA TYR A 338 7.87 -12.83 -7.17
C TYR A 338 6.83 -11.79 -7.60
N LYS A 339 6.74 -10.70 -6.86
CA LYS A 339 5.67 -9.69 -6.98
C LYS A 339 6.17 -8.44 -7.67
N ASN A 340 5.48 -8.01 -8.73
CA ASN A 340 5.60 -6.68 -9.29
C ASN A 340 4.29 -5.91 -9.05
N ASP A 341 4.41 -4.75 -8.46
CA ASP A 341 3.36 -3.77 -8.20
C ASP A 341 3.64 -2.56 -9.09
N ILE A 342 3.01 -2.52 -10.26
CA ILE A 342 3.30 -1.60 -11.35
C ILE A 342 2.04 -0.85 -11.75
N SER A 343 2.19 0.36 -12.28
CA SER A 343 1.04 1.11 -12.78
C SER A 343 1.35 1.89 -14.04
N VAL A 344 0.33 2.09 -14.85
CA VAL A 344 0.29 2.99 -15.99
C VAL A 344 -1.01 3.78 -15.96
N THR A 345 -1.12 4.85 -16.77
CA THR A 345 -2.43 5.52 -16.93
C THR A 345 -3.46 4.53 -17.48
N VAL A 346 -4.68 4.59 -16.95
CA VAL A 346 -5.77 3.63 -17.24
C VAL A 346 -5.96 3.38 -18.74
N SER A 347 -5.90 4.45 -19.56
CA SER A 347 -6.03 4.34 -21.02
C SER A 347 -4.94 3.52 -21.72
N LYS A 348 -3.79 3.32 -21.06
CA LYS A 348 -2.65 2.56 -21.61
C LYS A 348 -2.64 1.10 -21.15
N VAL A 349 -3.47 0.73 -20.19
CA VAL A 349 -3.48 -0.61 -19.58
C VAL A 349 -3.60 -1.72 -20.62
N PRO A 350 -4.49 -1.69 -21.63
CA PRO A 350 -4.59 -2.79 -22.60
C PRO A 350 -3.29 -3.05 -23.34
N ALA A 351 -2.72 -2.02 -23.97
CA ALA A 351 -1.48 -2.16 -24.73
C ALA A 351 -0.28 -2.52 -23.85
N PHE A 352 -0.21 -1.95 -22.63
CA PHE A 352 0.83 -2.26 -21.67
C PHE A 352 0.80 -3.74 -21.24
N LEU A 353 -0.39 -4.25 -20.91
CA LEU A 353 -0.53 -5.62 -20.44
C LEU A 353 -0.21 -6.63 -21.53
N GLN A 354 -0.66 -6.40 -22.79
CA GLN A 354 -0.32 -7.26 -23.91
C GLN A 354 1.21 -7.39 -24.08
N GLU A 355 1.95 -6.29 -23.94
CA GLU A 355 3.41 -6.28 -24.04
C GLU A 355 4.06 -7.02 -22.86
N ILE A 356 3.60 -6.79 -21.63
CA ILE A 356 4.10 -7.49 -20.44
C ILE A 356 3.80 -8.99 -20.53
N ASP A 357 2.60 -9.37 -20.95
CA ASP A 357 2.19 -10.77 -21.07
C ASP A 357 3.05 -11.50 -22.11
N ALA A 358 3.37 -10.84 -23.23
CA ALA A 358 4.29 -11.39 -24.23
C ALA A 358 5.71 -11.60 -23.67
N ILE A 359 6.23 -10.66 -22.86
CA ILE A 359 7.53 -10.79 -22.19
C ILE A 359 7.51 -11.97 -21.22
N VAL A 360 6.49 -12.02 -20.37
CA VAL A 360 6.32 -13.06 -19.35
C VAL A 360 6.15 -14.43 -19.98
N GLY A 361 5.28 -14.58 -20.97
CA GLY A 361 5.06 -15.84 -21.70
C GLY A 361 6.31 -16.34 -22.40
N LYS A 362 7.14 -15.45 -22.95
CA LYS A 362 8.40 -15.82 -23.59
C LYS A 362 9.47 -16.29 -22.59
N HIS A 363 9.59 -15.63 -21.44
CA HIS A 363 10.72 -15.81 -20.52
C HIS A 363 10.40 -16.71 -19.32
N TYR A 364 9.10 -16.95 -19.07
CA TYR A 364 8.61 -17.83 -18.01
C TYR A 364 7.62 -18.89 -18.54
N PRO A 365 7.96 -19.63 -19.63
CA PRO A 365 7.01 -20.57 -20.26
C PRO A 365 6.53 -21.67 -19.30
N ASP A 366 7.33 -22.01 -18.29
CA ASP A 366 7.05 -23.07 -17.32
C ASP A 366 6.60 -22.53 -15.94
N PHE A 367 6.41 -21.21 -15.81
CA PHE A 367 6.00 -20.61 -14.54
C PHE A 367 4.51 -20.29 -14.56
N GLU A 368 3.86 -20.48 -13.43
CA GLU A 368 2.49 -20.04 -13.25
C GLU A 368 2.46 -18.54 -12.96
N ILE A 369 1.73 -17.81 -13.80
CA ILE A 369 1.56 -16.36 -13.69
C ILE A 369 0.15 -16.08 -13.17
N VAL A 370 0.08 -15.29 -12.10
CA VAL A 370 -1.19 -14.88 -11.49
C VAL A 370 -1.32 -13.37 -11.61
N TRP A 371 -2.31 -12.95 -12.40
CA TRP A 371 -2.66 -11.56 -12.59
C TRP A 371 -3.85 -11.16 -11.71
N PHE A 372 -3.73 -10.04 -11.06
CA PHE A 372 -4.84 -9.31 -10.44
C PHE A 372 -4.45 -7.85 -10.23
N GLY A 373 -5.38 -6.98 -9.84
CA GLY A 373 -5.03 -5.59 -9.54
C GLY A 373 -6.23 -4.67 -9.48
N HIS A 374 -5.92 -3.41 -9.16
CA HIS A 374 -6.82 -2.27 -9.10
C HIS A 374 -6.87 -1.62 -10.49
N ILE A 375 -7.48 -2.33 -11.44
CA ILE A 375 -7.39 -1.91 -12.85
C ILE A 375 -8.13 -0.59 -13.13
N GLY A 376 -9.08 -0.24 -12.27
CA GLY A 376 -9.81 1.03 -12.36
C GLY A 376 -8.93 2.27 -12.16
N ASP A 377 -7.76 2.14 -11.53
CA ASP A 377 -6.77 3.20 -11.34
C ASP A 377 -5.43 2.93 -12.06
N GLY A 378 -5.36 1.82 -12.79
CA GLY A 378 -4.20 1.44 -13.61
C GLY A 378 -3.12 0.65 -12.87
N ASN A 379 -3.37 0.19 -11.65
CA ASN A 379 -2.43 -0.62 -10.88
C ASN A 379 -2.60 -2.12 -11.19
N LEU A 380 -1.50 -2.76 -11.52
CA LEU A 380 -1.42 -4.16 -11.92
C LEU A 380 -0.45 -4.92 -11.02
N HIS A 381 -0.90 -6.06 -10.47
CA HIS A 381 -0.08 -6.98 -9.71
C HIS A 381 0.29 -8.19 -10.57
N LEU A 382 1.53 -8.21 -11.05
CA LEU A 382 2.12 -9.35 -11.73
C LEU A 382 2.80 -10.26 -10.70
N ASN A 383 2.29 -11.46 -10.52
CA ASN A 383 2.85 -12.44 -9.60
C ASN A 383 3.31 -13.69 -10.35
N ILE A 384 4.61 -13.96 -10.28
CA ILE A 384 5.21 -15.17 -10.82
C ILE A 384 5.36 -16.15 -9.66
N LEU A 385 4.73 -17.32 -9.74
CA LEU A 385 4.80 -18.31 -8.67
C LEU A 385 6.05 -19.18 -8.83
N LYS A 386 6.73 -19.48 -7.71
CA LYS A 386 7.92 -20.31 -7.70
C LYS A 386 7.54 -21.78 -7.99
N PRO A 387 8.08 -22.40 -9.04
CA PRO A 387 7.88 -23.83 -9.27
C PRO A 387 8.67 -24.67 -8.25
N ASP A 388 8.19 -25.89 -8.00
CA ASP A 388 8.77 -26.77 -6.96
C ASP A 388 10.19 -27.24 -7.26
N ASN A 389 10.57 -27.33 -8.54
CA ASN A 389 11.88 -27.80 -9.00
C ASN A 389 13.01 -26.76 -8.89
N LEU A 390 12.73 -25.51 -8.46
CA LEU A 390 13.74 -24.47 -8.26
C LEU A 390 13.90 -24.14 -6.77
N SER A 391 15.14 -23.89 -6.36
CA SER A 391 15.41 -23.24 -5.08
C SER A 391 14.90 -21.80 -5.10
N LYS A 392 14.73 -21.21 -3.94
CA LYS A 392 14.30 -19.81 -3.80
C LYS A 392 15.27 -18.86 -4.50
N ASP A 393 16.57 -19.05 -4.27
CA ASP A 393 17.61 -18.17 -4.82
C ASP A 393 17.70 -18.24 -6.35
N GLU A 394 17.64 -19.44 -6.93
CA GLU A 394 17.61 -19.64 -8.39
C GLU A 394 16.36 -18.98 -9.00
N PHE A 395 15.21 -19.15 -8.37
CA PHE A 395 13.96 -18.55 -8.83
C PHE A 395 14.05 -17.03 -8.82
N PHE A 396 14.49 -16.41 -7.70
CA PHE A 396 14.62 -14.96 -7.60
C PHE A 396 15.66 -14.39 -8.57
N ALA A 397 16.78 -15.08 -8.80
CA ALA A 397 17.79 -14.68 -9.78
C ALA A 397 17.21 -14.68 -11.22
N LYS A 398 16.41 -15.69 -11.57
CA LYS A 398 15.70 -15.72 -12.87
C LYS A 398 14.71 -14.57 -12.99
N CYS A 399 13.91 -14.31 -11.96
CA CYS A 399 12.94 -13.23 -11.95
C CYS A 399 13.61 -11.86 -12.06
N ALA A 400 14.72 -11.63 -11.36
CA ALA A 400 15.46 -10.37 -11.43
C ALA A 400 15.96 -10.06 -12.85
N THR A 401 16.35 -11.08 -13.61
CA THR A 401 16.76 -10.91 -15.01
C THR A 401 15.62 -10.42 -15.89
N VAL A 402 14.44 -11.04 -15.77
CA VAL A 402 13.26 -10.67 -16.58
C VAL A 402 12.66 -9.35 -16.11
N ASN A 403 12.77 -9.04 -14.82
CA ASN A 403 12.24 -7.82 -14.21
C ASN A 403 12.77 -6.55 -14.89
N LYS A 404 13.99 -6.60 -15.42
CA LYS A 404 14.54 -5.49 -16.20
C LYS A 404 13.67 -5.15 -17.41
N TRP A 405 13.24 -6.14 -18.19
CA TRP A 405 12.38 -5.90 -19.36
C TRP A 405 10.99 -5.43 -18.97
N VAL A 406 10.46 -5.92 -17.84
CA VAL A 406 9.21 -5.41 -17.27
C VAL A 406 9.35 -3.92 -16.95
N PHE A 407 10.42 -3.50 -16.31
CA PHE A 407 10.65 -2.11 -15.95
C PHE A 407 10.97 -1.21 -17.15
N GLU A 408 11.69 -1.70 -18.16
CA GLU A 408 11.87 -1.01 -19.44
C GLU A 408 10.52 -0.74 -20.14
N THR A 409 9.58 -1.70 -20.04
CA THR A 409 8.22 -1.51 -20.55
C THR A 409 7.43 -0.49 -19.69
N VAL A 410 7.57 -0.52 -18.38
CA VAL A 410 6.97 0.50 -17.49
C VAL A 410 7.46 1.90 -17.86
N GLU A 411 8.76 2.09 -18.07
CA GLU A 411 9.36 3.36 -18.50
C GLU A 411 8.80 3.81 -19.87
N LYS A 412 8.76 2.90 -20.85
CA LYS A 412 8.21 3.16 -22.19
C LYS A 412 6.78 3.71 -22.14
N TYR A 413 5.97 3.22 -21.21
CA TYR A 413 4.59 3.66 -21.01
C TYR A 413 4.44 4.86 -20.06
N ASN A 414 5.56 5.44 -19.57
CA ASN A 414 5.61 6.47 -18.53
C ASN A 414 4.85 6.03 -17.25
N GLY A 415 5.06 4.79 -16.84
CA GLY A 415 4.44 4.18 -15.68
C GLY A 415 5.27 4.31 -14.41
N SER A 416 4.81 3.60 -13.38
CA SER A 416 5.52 3.48 -12.10
C SER A 416 5.92 2.03 -11.82
N ILE A 417 7.15 1.83 -11.38
CA ILE A 417 7.65 0.53 -10.89
C ILE A 417 7.11 0.20 -9.49
N SER A 418 6.45 1.14 -8.85
CA SER A 418 5.79 0.96 -7.57
C SER A 418 4.52 1.79 -7.52
N ALA A 419 3.37 1.14 -7.65
CA ALA A 419 2.07 1.79 -7.61
C ALA A 419 1.71 2.22 -6.18
N GLU A 420 1.79 1.28 -5.21
CA GLU A 420 1.36 1.50 -3.83
C GLU A 420 2.32 0.99 -2.75
N HIS A 421 3.24 0.04 -3.08
CA HIS A 421 4.09 -0.60 -2.06
C HIS A 421 5.26 0.27 -1.57
N GLY A 422 5.57 1.37 -2.24
CA GLY A 422 6.76 2.18 -2.00
C GLY A 422 8.01 1.62 -2.68
N VAL A 423 9.12 2.28 -2.50
CA VAL A 423 10.43 1.98 -3.11
C VAL A 423 11.30 1.13 -2.17
N GLY A 424 11.43 1.56 -0.92
CA GLY A 424 12.21 0.90 0.11
C GLY A 424 13.64 0.55 -0.32
N MET A 425 14.09 -0.66 0.03
CA MET A 425 15.34 -1.23 -0.46
C MET A 425 15.15 -2.10 -1.71
N THR A 426 13.94 -2.58 -1.97
CA THR A 426 13.69 -3.54 -3.07
C THR A 426 13.71 -2.91 -4.45
N LYS A 427 13.34 -1.64 -4.55
CA LYS A 427 13.16 -0.94 -5.85
C LYS A 427 14.08 0.27 -6.02
N ARG A 428 14.87 0.66 -5.01
CA ARG A 428 15.73 1.86 -5.05
C ARG A 428 16.71 1.88 -6.22
N ASP A 429 17.24 0.72 -6.59
CA ASP A 429 18.23 0.61 -7.69
C ASP A 429 17.57 0.68 -9.08
N TYR A 430 16.24 0.67 -9.13
CA TYR A 430 15.41 0.76 -10.32
C TYR A 430 14.64 2.08 -10.42
N LEU A 431 14.90 3.04 -9.54
CA LEU A 431 14.14 4.29 -9.44
C LEU A 431 14.14 5.09 -10.76
N THR A 432 15.21 4.99 -11.54
CA THR A 432 15.39 5.65 -12.84
C THR A 432 14.38 5.21 -13.91
N TYR A 433 13.73 4.06 -13.77
CA TYR A 433 12.66 3.65 -14.68
C TYR A 433 11.33 4.42 -14.49
N SER A 434 11.20 5.16 -13.38
CA SER A 434 10.00 5.97 -13.08
C SER A 434 10.32 7.43 -12.80
N ARG A 435 11.59 7.78 -12.56
CA ARG A 435 12.03 9.12 -12.19
C ARG A 435 13.27 9.51 -12.98
N SER A 436 13.28 10.70 -13.53
CA SER A 436 14.47 11.20 -14.22
C SER A 436 15.65 11.40 -13.24
N PRO A 437 16.90 11.32 -13.70
CA PRO A 437 18.07 11.59 -12.85
C PRO A 437 18.01 12.96 -12.17
N VAL A 438 17.56 13.99 -12.87
CA VAL A 438 17.40 15.35 -12.31
C VAL A 438 16.35 15.38 -11.20
N GLU A 439 15.21 14.70 -11.39
CA GLU A 439 14.19 14.58 -10.35
C GLU A 439 14.74 13.90 -9.08
N ILE A 440 15.53 12.83 -9.26
CA ILE A 440 16.19 12.12 -8.15
C ILE A 440 17.17 13.04 -7.39
N GLU A 441 17.91 13.91 -8.10
CA GLU A 441 18.79 14.91 -7.48
C GLU A 441 17.98 15.90 -6.61
N TYR A 442 16.85 16.41 -7.09
CA TYR A 442 15.96 17.25 -6.28
C TYR A 442 15.39 16.51 -5.07
N MET A 443 14.98 15.25 -5.21
CA MET A 443 14.52 14.45 -4.08
C MET A 443 15.61 14.27 -3.02
N LYS A 444 16.86 14.01 -3.42
CA LYS A 444 18.03 13.97 -2.51
C LYS A 444 18.28 15.31 -1.83
N ALA A 445 18.16 16.42 -2.55
CA ALA A 445 18.29 17.76 -1.99
C ALA A 445 17.21 18.06 -0.94
N VAL A 446 15.96 17.67 -1.21
CA VAL A 446 14.86 17.76 -0.23
C VAL A 446 15.18 16.94 1.02
N LYS A 447 15.67 15.69 0.87
CA LYS A 447 16.11 14.89 2.02
C LYS A 447 17.17 15.61 2.83
N ALA A 448 18.18 16.19 2.21
CA ALA A 448 19.26 16.91 2.90
C ALA A 448 18.76 18.15 3.68
N VAL A 449 17.65 18.78 3.26
CA VAL A 449 17.01 19.88 4.00
C VAL A 449 16.46 19.41 5.36
N PHE A 450 15.79 18.26 5.38
CA PHE A 450 15.13 17.73 6.59
C PHE A 450 16.05 16.82 7.41
N ASP A 451 16.98 16.12 6.77
CA ASP A 451 17.90 15.15 7.38
C ASP A 451 19.33 15.33 6.89
N PRO A 452 20.01 16.42 7.28
CA PRO A 452 21.35 16.74 6.78
C PRO A 452 22.43 15.74 7.24
N ASN A 453 22.19 14.98 8.28
CA ASN A 453 23.11 13.97 8.80
C ASN A 453 22.87 12.56 8.25
N GLY A 454 21.80 12.36 7.45
CA GLY A 454 21.47 11.08 6.84
C GLY A 454 21.10 9.99 7.83
N ILE A 455 20.56 10.35 9.00
CA ILE A 455 20.19 9.38 10.05
C ILE A 455 18.80 8.77 9.84
N MET A 456 17.93 9.43 9.07
CA MET A 456 16.54 9.01 8.90
C MET A 456 16.42 7.96 7.80
N ASN A 457 16.13 6.74 8.19
CA ASN A 457 15.86 5.58 7.33
C ASN A 457 16.82 5.47 6.13
N PRO A 458 18.14 5.46 6.34
CA PRO A 458 19.12 5.49 5.26
C PRO A 458 19.04 4.26 4.37
N GLY A 459 19.37 4.44 3.08
CA GLY A 459 19.37 3.35 2.09
C GLY A 459 17.97 2.93 1.62
N LYS A 460 16.92 3.69 1.98
CA LYS A 460 15.56 3.57 1.41
C LYS A 460 15.33 4.70 0.43
N ILE A 461 14.54 4.43 -0.62
CA ILE A 461 14.30 5.29 -1.77
C ILE A 461 15.57 5.52 -2.61
N PHE A 462 16.69 5.87 -2.00
CA PHE A 462 17.97 6.09 -2.66
C PHE A 462 19.07 5.16 -2.09
N ALA A 463 20.05 4.81 -2.91
CA ALA A 463 21.31 4.28 -2.39
C ALA A 463 22.04 5.38 -1.59
N VAL A 464 22.68 4.99 -0.48
CA VAL A 464 23.49 5.90 0.36
C VAL A 464 24.82 6.17 -0.31
#